data_bd195a5a79df230d492015dbc7176d66
#
_entry.id   bd195a5a79df230d492015dbc7176d66
#
_cell.length_a   1.000
_cell.length_b   1.000
_cell.length_c   1.000
_cell.angle_alpha   90.00
_cell.angle_beta   90.00
_cell.angle_gamma   90.00
#
_symmetry.space_group_name_H-M   'P 1'
#
loop_
_entity.id
_entity.type
_entity.pdbx_description
1 polymer ?
#
loop_
_entity_poly.entity_id
_entity_poly.type
_entity_poly.pdbx_seq_one_letter_code
_entity_poly.pdbx_strand_id
1 'polypeptide(L)'
;MIPLPLFMILYIGWEHDIRKTVCYTFVTIGYAICGYGIYEYAAKHMERLDSFYTSPPHVGIMMDVFIPLTIAFICYYRDNIFHLAVMSVLLVLEAVTLVLTQTRGAMGALSIAIFITVLIFLFRNQIAMGKTRRRLLGMGAGLLVVLALLCSLRFGIHDPYRMQGADRPFIWKSSYHMWEDHKLAGVGLNGWKNAYDHKYQLEGSRELKKNVHAHNTWLIFLSTGGILAFLGYNAYLILMGMYFWKRIRIYALNPFSWCMLAVFLAFVLNGLLDETFSSTSFGRLYYLAFGITLLFERWDTLHSEEKRV
;
A
#
# COMPACT_ATOMS: atom_id res chain seq x y z
N MET A 1 0.84 17.41 8.52
CA MET A 1 1.15 17.58 7.08
C MET A 1 0.92 16.32 6.22
N ILE A 2 0.74 15.12 6.80
CA ILE A 2 0.51 13.87 6.04
C ILE A 2 -0.77 13.91 5.17
N PRO A 3 -1.93 14.42 5.65
CA PRO A 3 -3.15 14.43 4.84
C PRO A 3 -3.25 15.59 3.82
N LEU A 4 -2.20 16.40 3.65
CA LEU A 4 -2.22 17.52 2.72
C LEU A 4 -2.66 17.16 1.29
N PRO A 5 -2.18 16.05 0.65
CA PRO A 5 -2.63 15.67 -0.69
C PRO A 5 -4.13 15.41 -0.77
N LEU A 6 -4.73 14.82 0.28
CA LEU A 6 -6.18 14.64 0.37
C LEU A 6 -6.91 15.98 0.29
N PHE A 7 -6.52 16.93 1.14
CA PHE A 7 -7.17 18.25 1.18
C PHE A 7 -6.98 19.02 -0.11
N MET A 8 -5.81 18.97 -0.76
CA MET A 8 -5.57 19.62 -2.04
C MET A 8 -6.48 19.07 -3.13
N ILE A 9 -6.59 17.75 -3.27
CA ILE A 9 -7.47 17.13 -4.27
C ILE A 9 -8.94 17.49 -3.99
N LEU A 10 -9.37 17.44 -2.75
CA LEU A 10 -10.74 17.77 -2.39
C LEU A 10 -11.04 19.25 -2.59
N TYR A 11 -10.13 20.14 -2.24
CA TYR A 11 -10.31 21.58 -2.43
C TYR A 11 -10.48 21.96 -3.91
N ILE A 12 -9.54 21.52 -4.77
CA ILE A 12 -9.59 21.81 -6.21
C ILE A 12 -10.75 21.06 -6.87
N GLY A 13 -10.96 19.80 -6.52
CA GLY A 13 -12.00 18.94 -7.10
C GLY A 13 -13.41 19.20 -6.57
N TRP A 14 -13.58 20.12 -5.61
CA TRP A 14 -14.89 20.45 -5.07
C TRP A 14 -15.78 21.17 -6.07
N GLU A 15 -15.21 22.12 -6.81
CA GLU A 15 -15.90 22.97 -7.79
C GLU A 15 -15.66 22.53 -9.24
N HIS A 16 -14.53 21.88 -9.52
CA HIS A 16 -14.11 21.51 -10.86
C HIS A 16 -13.95 20.00 -11.02
N ASP A 17 -14.47 19.45 -12.12
CA ASP A 17 -14.23 18.04 -12.46
C ASP A 17 -12.80 17.82 -12.97
N ILE A 18 -11.91 17.48 -12.06
CA ILE A 18 -10.49 17.21 -12.35
C ILE A 18 -10.17 15.71 -12.52
N ARG A 19 -11.19 14.82 -12.60
CA ARG A 19 -11.00 13.36 -12.69
C ARG A 19 -10.06 12.94 -13.82
N LYS A 20 -10.23 13.52 -15.01
CA LYS A 20 -9.34 13.25 -16.16
C LYS A 20 -7.92 13.72 -15.91
N THR A 21 -7.74 14.92 -15.37
CA THR A 21 -6.42 15.48 -15.04
C THR A 21 -5.71 14.58 -14.03
N VAL A 22 -6.40 14.18 -12.96
CA VAL A 22 -5.86 13.26 -11.94
C VAL A 22 -5.47 11.92 -12.57
N CYS A 23 -6.33 11.37 -13.44
CA CYS A 23 -6.04 10.12 -14.15
C CYS A 23 -4.77 10.23 -15.00
N TYR A 24 -4.66 11.25 -15.86
CA TYR A 24 -3.50 11.43 -16.73
C TYR A 24 -2.21 11.70 -15.96
N THR A 25 -2.28 12.51 -14.91
CA THR A 25 -1.13 12.77 -14.02
C THR A 25 -0.67 11.47 -13.36
N PHE A 26 -1.60 10.68 -12.81
CA PHE A 26 -1.29 9.40 -12.18
C PHE A 26 -0.64 8.42 -13.17
N VAL A 27 -1.21 8.28 -14.37
CA VAL A 27 -0.68 7.40 -15.43
C VAL A 27 0.72 7.84 -15.85
N THR A 28 0.94 9.15 -16.05
CA THR A 28 2.26 9.68 -16.42
C THR A 28 3.32 9.39 -15.35
N ILE A 29 2.98 9.61 -14.07
CA ILE A 29 3.89 9.32 -12.95
C ILE A 29 4.17 7.82 -12.88
N GLY A 30 3.15 6.97 -13.03
CA GLY A 30 3.30 5.52 -13.03
C GLY A 30 4.27 5.03 -14.11
N TYR A 31 4.11 5.50 -15.35
CA TYR A 31 5.04 5.19 -16.44
C TYR A 31 6.46 5.70 -16.18
N ALA A 32 6.60 6.91 -15.62
CA ALA A 32 7.91 7.45 -15.30
C ALA A 32 8.64 6.59 -14.24
N ILE A 33 7.94 6.23 -13.16
CA ILE A 33 8.54 5.43 -12.07
C ILE A 33 8.90 4.03 -12.57
N CYS A 34 7.97 3.35 -13.23
CA CYS A 34 8.19 1.98 -13.71
C CYS A 34 9.19 1.94 -14.86
N GLY A 35 9.05 2.84 -15.84
CA GLY A 35 9.93 2.89 -17.00
C GLY A 35 11.37 3.22 -16.63
N TYR A 36 11.58 4.25 -15.81
CA TYR A 36 12.91 4.59 -15.31
C TYR A 36 13.50 3.45 -14.44
N GLY A 37 12.71 2.90 -13.52
CA GLY A 37 13.18 1.82 -12.67
C GLY A 37 13.61 0.56 -13.43
N ILE A 38 12.80 0.15 -14.43
CA ILE A 38 13.13 -1.01 -15.28
C ILE A 38 14.37 -0.70 -16.15
N TYR A 39 14.45 0.52 -16.72
CA TYR A 39 15.62 0.95 -17.47
C TYR A 39 16.91 0.91 -16.62
N GLU A 40 16.88 1.51 -15.43
CA GLU A 40 18.02 1.56 -14.53
C GLU A 40 18.44 0.15 -14.05
N TYR A 41 17.44 -0.69 -13.70
CA TYR A 41 17.66 -2.08 -13.34
C TYR A 41 18.41 -2.85 -14.45
N ALA A 42 18.00 -2.70 -15.70
CA ALA A 42 18.61 -3.35 -16.83
C ALA A 42 19.97 -2.75 -17.20
N ALA A 43 20.09 -1.42 -17.23
CA ALA A 43 21.31 -0.72 -17.65
C ALA A 43 22.46 -0.85 -16.63
N LYS A 44 22.13 -0.87 -15.33
CA LYS A 44 23.13 -0.99 -14.24
C LYS A 44 23.31 -2.41 -13.72
N HIS A 45 22.64 -3.41 -14.31
CA HIS A 45 22.66 -4.81 -13.86
C HIS A 45 22.40 -4.95 -12.35
N MET A 46 21.37 -4.23 -11.86
CA MET A 46 21.07 -4.19 -10.44
C MET A 46 20.48 -5.53 -9.98
N GLU A 47 20.78 -5.94 -8.75
CA GLU A 47 20.16 -7.13 -8.16
C GLU A 47 18.66 -6.91 -7.84
N ARG A 48 18.30 -5.66 -7.46
CA ARG A 48 16.95 -5.26 -7.08
C ARG A 48 16.64 -3.88 -7.64
N LEU A 49 15.39 -3.67 -8.09
CA LEU A 49 14.93 -2.41 -8.62
C LEU A 49 14.61 -1.42 -7.49
N ASP A 50 15.15 -0.20 -7.53
CA ASP A 50 14.88 0.89 -6.59
C ASP A 50 14.34 2.19 -7.25
N SER A 51 14.39 2.29 -8.58
CA SER A 51 13.90 3.43 -9.36
C SER A 51 14.47 4.77 -8.84
N PHE A 52 13.63 5.82 -8.73
CA PHE A 52 14.02 7.12 -8.16
C PHE A 52 14.30 7.08 -6.65
N TYR A 53 14.12 5.94 -6.01
CA TYR A 53 14.33 5.75 -4.58
C TYR A 53 15.59 4.93 -4.34
N THR A 54 16.28 5.22 -3.26
CA THR A 54 17.50 4.48 -2.88
C THR A 54 17.22 3.15 -2.19
N SER A 55 15.95 2.72 -2.16
CA SER A 55 15.53 1.53 -1.42
C SER A 55 14.43 0.78 -2.16
N PRO A 56 14.68 -0.47 -2.59
CA PRO A 56 13.68 -1.32 -3.24
C PRO A 56 12.37 -1.50 -2.44
N PRO A 57 12.38 -1.63 -1.10
CA PRO A 57 11.14 -1.69 -0.32
C PRO A 57 10.23 -0.48 -0.51
N HIS A 58 10.79 0.73 -0.68
CA HIS A 58 9.98 1.92 -0.92
C HIS A 58 9.16 1.82 -2.20
N VAL A 59 9.79 1.37 -3.29
CA VAL A 59 9.08 1.15 -4.56
C VAL A 59 8.02 0.06 -4.41
N GLY A 60 8.34 -1.03 -3.70
CA GLY A 60 7.38 -2.10 -3.41
C GLY A 60 6.12 -1.60 -2.69
N ILE A 61 6.29 -0.80 -1.62
CA ILE A 61 5.16 -0.22 -0.87
C ILE A 61 4.36 0.79 -1.73
N MET A 62 5.03 1.52 -2.64
CA MET A 62 4.31 2.38 -3.59
C MET A 62 3.39 1.57 -4.50
N MET A 63 3.80 0.39 -4.93
CA MET A 63 2.96 -0.49 -5.77
C MET A 63 1.72 -0.99 -5.02
N ASP A 64 1.72 -1.01 -3.68
CA ASP A 64 0.52 -1.29 -2.87
C ASP A 64 -0.60 -0.23 -3.07
N VAL A 65 -0.25 0.94 -3.60
CA VAL A 65 -1.20 2.00 -3.97
C VAL A 65 -1.43 2.07 -5.47
N PHE A 66 -0.36 2.01 -6.26
CA PHE A 66 -0.44 2.20 -7.71
C PHE A 66 -1.25 1.09 -8.38
N ILE A 67 -0.96 -0.18 -8.10
CA ILE A 67 -1.66 -1.32 -8.72
C ILE A 67 -3.18 -1.27 -8.46
N PRO A 68 -3.68 -1.12 -7.21
CA PRO A 68 -5.12 -1.00 -6.99
C PRO A 68 -5.74 0.22 -7.69
N LEU A 69 -5.07 1.38 -7.70
CA LEU A 69 -5.58 2.57 -8.39
C LEU A 69 -5.64 2.37 -9.91
N THR A 70 -4.62 1.77 -10.51
CA THR A 70 -4.62 1.44 -11.94
C THR A 70 -5.77 0.49 -12.28
N ILE A 71 -6.03 -0.52 -11.45
CA ILE A 71 -7.19 -1.41 -11.60
C ILE A 71 -8.50 -0.61 -11.52
N ALA A 72 -8.62 0.33 -10.56
CA ALA A 72 -9.81 1.16 -10.44
C ALA A 72 -10.02 2.05 -11.68
N PHE A 73 -8.95 2.65 -12.23
CA PHE A 73 -9.02 3.44 -13.47
C PHE A 73 -9.40 2.57 -14.67
N ILE A 74 -8.86 1.37 -14.81
CA ILE A 74 -9.24 0.40 -15.85
C ILE A 74 -10.74 0.10 -15.79
N CYS A 75 -11.25 -0.20 -14.59
CA CYS A 75 -12.67 -0.49 -14.40
C CYS A 75 -13.55 0.72 -14.67
N TYR A 76 -13.10 1.91 -14.35
CA TYR A 76 -13.85 3.14 -14.51
C TYR A 76 -13.93 3.61 -15.97
N TYR A 77 -12.82 3.58 -16.70
CA TYR A 77 -12.71 4.01 -18.10
C TYR A 77 -12.78 2.86 -19.12
N ARG A 78 -13.35 1.72 -18.73
CA ARG A 78 -13.39 0.46 -19.52
C ARG A 78 -14.01 0.61 -20.92
N ASP A 79 -14.90 1.59 -21.11
CA ASP A 79 -15.60 1.79 -22.38
C ASP A 79 -14.74 2.53 -23.43
N ASN A 80 -13.58 3.05 -23.03
CA ASN A 80 -12.62 3.71 -23.92
C ASN A 80 -11.42 2.78 -24.15
N ILE A 81 -11.33 2.22 -25.37
CA ILE A 81 -10.29 1.26 -25.72
C ILE A 81 -8.86 1.81 -25.59
N PHE A 82 -8.66 3.10 -25.88
CA PHE A 82 -7.34 3.73 -25.72
C PHE A 82 -6.92 3.78 -24.25
N HIS A 83 -7.80 4.25 -23.37
CA HIS A 83 -7.54 4.27 -21.93
C HIS A 83 -7.32 2.85 -21.40
N LEU A 84 -8.14 1.90 -21.83
CA LEU A 84 -8.00 0.50 -21.44
C LEU A 84 -6.61 -0.04 -21.81
N ALA A 85 -6.16 0.19 -23.05
CA ALA A 85 -4.86 -0.28 -23.51
C ALA A 85 -3.71 0.35 -22.73
N VAL A 86 -3.70 1.69 -22.60
CA VAL A 86 -2.65 2.43 -21.87
C VAL A 86 -2.56 1.98 -20.41
N MET A 87 -3.69 1.89 -19.71
CA MET A 87 -3.70 1.49 -18.31
C MET A 87 -3.37 0.00 -18.11
N SER A 88 -3.74 -0.86 -19.06
CA SER A 88 -3.36 -2.28 -18.99
C SER A 88 -1.85 -2.49 -19.15
N VAL A 89 -1.21 -1.73 -20.05
CA VAL A 89 0.25 -1.75 -20.18
C VAL A 89 0.90 -1.22 -18.89
N LEU A 90 0.39 -0.13 -18.31
CA LEU A 90 0.89 0.39 -17.03
C LEU A 90 0.77 -0.66 -15.93
N LEU A 91 -0.38 -1.35 -15.81
CA LEU A 91 -0.57 -2.39 -14.80
C LEU A 91 0.46 -3.52 -14.93
N VAL A 92 0.80 -3.92 -16.17
CA VAL A 92 1.86 -4.91 -16.41
C VAL A 92 3.22 -4.38 -15.95
N LEU A 93 3.55 -3.13 -16.29
CA LEU A 93 4.81 -2.50 -15.85
C LEU A 93 4.90 -2.38 -14.32
N GLU A 94 3.80 -2.01 -13.66
CA GLU A 94 3.72 -1.95 -12.19
C GLU A 94 3.93 -3.33 -11.55
N ALA A 95 3.30 -4.37 -12.09
CA ALA A 95 3.47 -5.74 -11.63
C ALA A 95 4.93 -6.23 -11.82
N VAL A 96 5.53 -5.98 -12.99
CA VAL A 96 6.95 -6.27 -13.27
C VAL A 96 7.85 -5.52 -12.30
N THR A 97 7.60 -4.23 -12.10
CA THR A 97 8.36 -3.39 -11.15
C THR A 97 8.29 -3.98 -9.75
N LEU A 98 7.10 -4.32 -9.25
CA LEU A 98 6.93 -4.93 -7.93
C LEU A 98 7.74 -6.22 -7.79
N VAL A 99 7.71 -7.10 -8.80
CA VAL A 99 8.50 -8.35 -8.81
C VAL A 99 10.00 -8.05 -8.79
N LEU A 100 10.49 -7.11 -9.60
CA LEU A 100 11.91 -6.75 -9.68
C LEU A 100 12.42 -6.05 -8.42
N THR A 101 11.56 -5.41 -7.61
CA THR A 101 11.97 -4.92 -6.28
C THR A 101 12.31 -6.04 -5.32
N GLN A 102 11.82 -7.26 -5.56
CA GLN A 102 11.97 -8.42 -4.69
C GLN A 102 11.51 -8.15 -3.24
N THR A 103 10.55 -7.25 -3.06
CA THR A 103 10.01 -6.87 -1.76
C THR A 103 8.89 -7.83 -1.35
N ARG A 104 9.28 -8.95 -0.71
CA ARG A 104 8.34 -10.03 -0.33
C ARG A 104 7.17 -9.54 0.52
N GLY A 105 7.44 -8.58 1.42
CA GLY A 105 6.41 -7.99 2.28
C GLY A 105 5.30 -7.31 1.46
N ALA A 106 5.67 -6.43 0.52
CA ALA A 106 4.71 -5.73 -0.34
C ALA A 106 3.96 -6.70 -1.27
N MET A 107 4.68 -7.63 -1.93
CA MET A 107 4.03 -8.65 -2.78
C MET A 107 2.99 -9.46 -2.02
N GLY A 108 3.34 -9.94 -0.81
CA GLY A 108 2.43 -10.72 0.01
C GLY A 108 1.24 -9.90 0.52
N ALA A 109 1.50 -8.71 1.05
CA ALA A 109 0.49 -7.80 1.58
C ALA A 109 -0.53 -7.40 0.52
N LEU A 110 -0.06 -6.94 -0.66
CA LEU A 110 -0.92 -6.55 -1.76
C LEU A 110 -1.79 -7.73 -2.28
N SER A 111 -1.17 -8.90 -2.46
CA SER A 111 -1.89 -10.07 -2.97
C SER A 111 -3.00 -10.51 -2.01
N ILE A 112 -2.71 -10.56 -0.71
CA ILE A 112 -3.71 -10.90 0.32
C ILE A 112 -4.78 -9.81 0.39
N ALA A 113 -4.42 -8.53 0.31
CA ALA A 113 -5.37 -7.42 0.33
C ALA A 113 -6.33 -7.46 -0.86
N ILE A 114 -5.81 -7.68 -2.07
CA ILE A 114 -6.64 -7.83 -3.29
C ILE A 114 -7.55 -9.06 -3.14
N PHE A 115 -7.02 -10.19 -2.68
CA PHE A 115 -7.81 -11.42 -2.48
C PHE A 115 -8.96 -11.21 -1.51
N ILE A 116 -8.70 -10.61 -0.34
CA ILE A 116 -9.74 -10.30 0.67
C ILE A 116 -10.78 -9.34 0.07
N THR A 117 -10.32 -8.29 -0.64
CA THR A 117 -11.23 -7.31 -1.27
C THR A 117 -12.12 -7.97 -2.32
N VAL A 118 -11.56 -8.82 -3.18
CA VAL A 118 -12.33 -9.58 -4.18
C VAL A 118 -13.31 -10.54 -3.51
N LEU A 119 -12.92 -11.24 -2.45
CA LEU A 119 -13.83 -12.10 -1.70
C LEU A 119 -15.02 -11.31 -1.14
N ILE A 120 -14.75 -10.19 -0.48
CA ILE A 120 -15.81 -9.32 0.07
C ILE A 120 -16.74 -8.84 -1.06
N PHE A 121 -16.16 -8.41 -2.21
CA PHE A 121 -16.90 -7.99 -3.39
C PHE A 121 -17.82 -9.11 -3.92
N LEU A 122 -17.29 -10.33 -4.04
CA LEU A 122 -18.02 -11.49 -4.53
C LEU A 122 -19.16 -11.90 -3.60
N PHE A 123 -18.91 -11.92 -2.29
CA PHE A 123 -19.93 -12.24 -1.29
C PHE A 123 -21.06 -11.20 -1.29
N ARG A 124 -20.68 -9.93 -1.43
CA ARG A 124 -21.63 -8.84 -1.39
C ARG A 124 -22.51 -8.75 -2.63
N ASN A 125 -21.93 -8.99 -3.82
CA ASN A 125 -22.61 -8.83 -5.10
C ASN A 125 -23.11 -10.18 -5.68
N GLN A 126 -23.41 -11.16 -4.81
CA GLN A 126 -23.80 -12.51 -5.22
C GLN A 126 -24.99 -12.55 -6.19
N ILE A 127 -25.98 -11.69 -5.97
CA ILE A 127 -27.24 -11.67 -6.76
C ILE A 127 -27.00 -10.98 -8.11
N ALA A 128 -26.13 -9.95 -8.17
CA ALA A 128 -25.87 -9.18 -9.39
C ALA A 128 -24.91 -9.87 -10.37
N MET A 129 -24.18 -10.90 -9.94
CA MET A 129 -23.16 -11.56 -10.73
C MET A 129 -23.52 -13.01 -11.03
N GLY A 130 -23.49 -13.40 -12.31
CA GLY A 130 -23.63 -14.80 -12.71
C GLY A 130 -22.57 -15.72 -12.08
N LYS A 131 -22.95 -16.98 -11.81
CA LYS A 131 -22.07 -17.97 -11.15
C LYS A 131 -20.70 -18.11 -11.82
N THR A 132 -20.63 -18.09 -13.14
CA THR A 132 -19.39 -18.25 -13.92
C THR A 132 -18.43 -17.08 -13.67
N ARG A 133 -18.92 -15.82 -13.77
CA ARG A 133 -18.10 -14.63 -13.55
C ARG A 133 -17.55 -14.58 -12.12
N ARG A 134 -18.36 -14.97 -11.13
CA ARG A 134 -17.94 -15.07 -9.74
C ARG A 134 -16.85 -16.11 -9.54
N ARG A 135 -16.99 -17.31 -10.14
CA ARG A 135 -15.95 -18.35 -10.08
C ARG A 135 -14.65 -17.89 -10.73
N LEU A 136 -14.71 -17.28 -11.90
CA LEU A 136 -13.53 -16.79 -12.62
C LEU A 136 -12.77 -15.72 -11.82
N LEU A 137 -13.48 -14.77 -11.22
CA LEU A 137 -12.84 -13.74 -10.37
C LEU A 137 -12.22 -14.35 -9.11
N GLY A 138 -12.91 -15.26 -8.43
CA GLY A 138 -12.37 -15.95 -7.26
C GLY A 138 -11.14 -16.78 -7.58
N MET A 139 -11.18 -17.54 -8.70
CA MET A 139 -10.03 -18.32 -9.17
C MET A 139 -8.86 -17.42 -9.57
N GLY A 140 -9.13 -16.31 -10.29
CA GLY A 140 -8.10 -15.34 -10.66
C GLY A 140 -7.42 -14.70 -9.45
N ALA A 141 -8.20 -14.28 -8.46
CA ALA A 141 -7.66 -13.75 -7.21
C ALA A 141 -6.85 -14.79 -6.43
N GLY A 142 -7.33 -16.03 -6.35
CA GLY A 142 -6.60 -17.13 -5.72
C GLY A 142 -5.29 -17.43 -6.45
N LEU A 143 -5.30 -17.45 -7.77
CA LEU A 143 -4.09 -17.66 -8.59
C LEU A 143 -3.06 -16.54 -8.34
N LEU A 144 -3.49 -15.28 -8.26
CA LEU A 144 -2.59 -14.16 -7.96
C LEU A 144 -1.90 -14.33 -6.61
N VAL A 145 -2.61 -14.78 -5.57
CA VAL A 145 -2.02 -15.07 -4.26
C VAL A 145 -0.99 -16.19 -4.36
N VAL A 146 -1.33 -17.27 -5.05
CA VAL A 146 -0.40 -18.40 -5.24
C VAL A 146 0.86 -17.96 -5.98
N LEU A 147 0.73 -17.20 -7.07
CA LEU A 147 1.87 -16.69 -7.83
C LEU A 147 2.74 -15.76 -7.00
N ALA A 148 2.14 -14.86 -6.22
CA ALA A 148 2.88 -13.97 -5.33
C ALA A 148 3.63 -14.74 -4.23
N LEU A 149 3.02 -15.78 -3.66
CA LEU A 149 3.67 -16.66 -2.69
C LEU A 149 4.84 -17.44 -3.32
N LEU A 150 4.65 -17.99 -4.51
CA LEU A 150 5.71 -18.70 -5.23
C LEU A 150 6.87 -17.77 -5.58
N CYS A 151 6.61 -16.54 -6.06
CA CYS A 151 7.64 -15.53 -6.27
C CYS A 151 8.38 -15.20 -4.96
N SER A 152 7.64 -15.02 -3.87
CA SER A 152 8.24 -14.73 -2.55
C SER A 152 9.13 -15.86 -2.05
N LEU A 153 8.73 -17.11 -2.25
CA LEU A 153 9.54 -18.29 -1.92
C LEU A 153 10.79 -18.39 -2.81
N ARG A 154 10.62 -18.21 -4.13
CA ARG A 154 11.72 -18.26 -5.09
C ARG A 154 12.85 -17.29 -4.73
N PHE A 155 12.52 -16.04 -4.43
CA PHE A 155 13.49 -15.04 -4.01
C PHE A 155 14.08 -15.29 -2.61
N GLY A 156 13.39 -16.06 -1.75
CA GLY A 156 13.89 -16.44 -0.44
C GLY A 156 14.90 -17.60 -0.45
N ILE A 157 14.72 -18.57 -1.37
CA ILE A 157 15.53 -19.79 -1.38
C ILE A 157 16.96 -19.56 -1.90
N HIS A 158 17.16 -18.60 -2.81
CA HIS A 158 18.44 -18.38 -3.47
C HIS A 158 19.38 -17.40 -2.80
N ASP A 159 18.99 -16.75 -1.71
CA ASP A 159 19.84 -15.84 -0.98
C ASP A 159 20.06 -16.29 0.47
N PRO A 160 21.16 -17.00 0.77
CA PRO A 160 21.49 -17.44 2.13
C PRO A 160 21.63 -16.28 3.12
N TYR A 161 22.06 -15.10 2.66
CA TYR A 161 22.15 -13.89 3.48
C TYR A 161 20.76 -13.29 3.78
N ARG A 162 19.79 -13.45 2.90
CA ARG A 162 18.40 -13.03 3.11
C ARG A 162 17.59 -14.02 3.98
N MET A 163 17.93 -15.30 3.94
CA MET A 163 17.38 -16.30 4.88
C MET A 163 17.86 -16.03 6.31
N GLN A 164 19.03 -15.45 6.41
CA GLN A 164 19.62 -15.00 7.68
C GLN A 164 19.13 -13.60 8.09
N GLY A 165 18.05 -13.06 7.50
CA GLY A 165 17.38 -11.79 7.86
C GLY A 165 16.94 -11.73 9.32
N ALA A 166 17.82 -12.20 10.15
CA ALA A 166 17.73 -12.38 11.57
C ALA A 166 17.79 -11.06 12.36
N ASP A 167 17.96 -9.90 11.69
CA ASP A 167 18.00 -8.65 12.41
C ASP A 167 16.62 -8.17 12.85
N ARG A 168 15.54 -8.50 12.11
CA ARG A 168 14.18 -8.11 12.51
C ARG A 168 13.77 -8.58 13.89
N PRO A 169 13.99 -9.85 14.30
CA PRO A 169 13.69 -10.27 15.68
C PRO A 169 14.47 -9.48 16.72
N PHE A 170 15.74 -9.14 16.46
CA PHE A 170 16.55 -8.32 17.37
C PHE A 170 16.02 -6.88 17.45
N ILE A 171 15.74 -6.26 16.29
CA ILE A 171 15.16 -4.91 16.21
C ILE A 171 13.79 -4.85 16.90
N TRP A 172 12.95 -5.84 16.70
CA TRP A 172 11.64 -5.93 17.34
C TRP A 172 11.76 -6.09 18.84
N LYS A 173 12.68 -6.93 19.31
CA LYS A 173 12.98 -7.08 20.73
C LYS A 173 13.54 -5.80 21.33
N SER A 174 14.45 -5.11 20.64
CA SER A 174 14.94 -3.78 21.05
C SER A 174 13.80 -2.76 21.16
N SER A 175 12.90 -2.72 20.18
CA SER A 175 11.73 -1.83 20.21
C SER A 175 10.78 -2.14 21.36
N TYR A 176 10.62 -3.41 21.70
CA TYR A 176 9.83 -3.85 22.84
C TYR A 176 10.47 -3.39 24.18
N HIS A 177 11.81 -3.57 24.35
CA HIS A 177 12.53 -3.09 25.52
C HIS A 177 12.46 -1.54 25.67
N MET A 178 12.52 -0.79 24.55
CA MET A 178 12.28 0.66 24.58
C MET A 178 10.92 1.00 25.19
N TRP A 179 9.88 0.24 24.81
CA TRP A 179 8.55 0.43 25.39
C TRP A 179 8.48 0.00 26.85
N GLU A 180 9.11 -1.12 27.24
CA GLU A 180 9.13 -1.58 28.65
C GLU A 180 9.71 -0.50 29.60
N ASP A 181 10.76 0.21 29.15
CA ASP A 181 11.36 1.28 29.92
C ASP A 181 10.56 2.61 29.85
N HIS A 182 9.77 2.81 28.79
CA HIS A 182 9.05 4.06 28.52
C HIS A 182 7.57 3.82 28.17
N LYS A 183 6.83 3.11 29.02
CA LYS A 183 5.49 2.55 28.75
C LYS A 183 4.46 3.55 28.25
N LEU A 184 4.40 4.76 28.81
CA LEU A 184 3.34 5.73 28.51
C LEU A 184 3.61 6.53 27.23
N ALA A 185 4.81 7.09 27.08
CA ALA A 185 5.15 8.05 26.02
C ALA A 185 6.23 7.55 25.04
N GLY A 186 6.77 6.34 25.25
CA GLY A 186 7.85 5.79 24.44
C GLY A 186 9.14 6.59 24.55
N VAL A 187 10.09 6.33 23.64
CA VAL A 187 11.38 7.05 23.59
C VAL A 187 11.29 8.41 22.87
N GLY A 188 10.10 8.81 22.47
CA GLY A 188 9.82 10.05 21.75
C GLY A 188 9.77 9.89 20.23
N LEU A 189 9.01 10.78 19.58
CA LEU A 189 8.94 10.88 18.13
C LEU A 189 10.35 11.15 17.58
N ASN A 190 10.80 10.41 16.59
CA ASN A 190 12.18 10.42 16.05
C ASN A 190 13.28 9.92 17.02
N GLY A 191 12.94 9.52 18.25
CA GLY A 191 13.91 9.03 19.24
C GLY A 191 14.38 7.61 19.02
N TRP A 192 13.70 6.81 18.17
CA TRP A 192 13.95 5.38 18.02
C TRP A 192 15.41 5.06 17.66
N LYS A 193 15.93 5.71 16.60
CA LYS A 193 17.31 5.45 16.16
C LYS A 193 18.34 5.79 17.24
N ASN A 194 18.20 6.94 17.87
CA ASN A 194 19.12 7.35 18.93
C ASN A 194 19.07 6.39 20.13
N ALA A 195 17.87 5.99 20.54
CA ALA A 195 17.70 5.02 21.62
C ALA A 195 18.29 3.65 21.25
N TYR A 196 18.06 3.19 20.01
CA TYR A 196 18.61 1.94 19.49
C TYR A 196 20.14 1.96 19.53
N ASP A 197 20.78 2.98 18.95
CA ASP A 197 22.24 3.07 18.81
C ASP A 197 22.97 3.19 20.17
N HIS A 198 22.35 3.80 21.18
CA HIS A 198 23.01 4.09 22.46
C HIS A 198 22.68 3.11 23.60
N LYS A 199 21.48 2.51 23.58
CA LYS A 199 21.04 1.72 24.74
C LYS A 199 20.44 0.35 24.40
N TYR A 200 19.66 0.25 23.32
CA TYR A 200 18.81 -0.92 23.09
C TYR A 200 19.30 -1.86 22.01
N GLN A 201 20.48 -1.61 21.43
CA GLN A 201 21.07 -2.52 20.48
C GLN A 201 21.46 -3.83 21.16
N LEU A 202 20.91 -4.95 20.70
CA LEU A 202 21.20 -6.24 21.27
C LEU A 202 22.44 -6.87 20.64
N GLU A 203 23.24 -7.57 21.45
CA GLU A 203 24.37 -8.37 20.96
C GLU A 203 23.88 -9.44 19.97
N GLY A 204 24.62 -9.59 18.86
CA GLY A 204 24.25 -10.51 17.78
C GLY A 204 23.44 -9.87 16.63
N SER A 205 23.00 -8.63 16.77
CA SER A 205 22.49 -7.88 15.62
C SER A 205 23.63 -7.59 14.64
N ARG A 206 23.47 -8.04 13.38
CA ARG A 206 24.56 -7.93 12.36
C ARG A 206 24.65 -6.54 11.74
N GLU A 207 23.54 -5.82 11.63
CA GLU A 207 23.47 -4.49 11.04
C GLU A 207 23.60 -3.38 12.10
N LEU A 208 24.75 -3.32 12.72
CA LEU A 208 25.05 -2.53 13.91
C LEU A 208 24.81 -1.01 13.81
N LYS A 209 24.53 -0.41 12.66
CA LYS A 209 24.34 1.06 12.56
C LYS A 209 23.43 1.50 11.40
N LYS A 210 22.84 0.58 10.65
CA LYS A 210 22.05 0.91 9.45
C LYS A 210 20.56 1.01 9.72
N ASN A 211 20.06 0.41 10.81
CA ASN A 211 18.64 0.42 11.14
C ASN A 211 18.21 1.81 11.62
N VAL A 212 17.20 2.34 11.00
CA VAL A 212 16.65 3.67 11.32
C VAL A 212 15.28 3.60 11.98
N HIS A 213 14.63 2.42 11.95
CA HIS A 213 13.30 2.18 12.50
C HIS A 213 13.05 0.68 12.72
N ALA A 214 11.94 0.35 13.38
CA ALA A 214 11.61 -1.02 13.81
C ALA A 214 11.22 -1.99 12.68
N HIS A 215 11.05 -1.56 11.43
CA HIS A 215 10.48 -2.37 10.34
C HIS A 215 9.16 -3.07 10.76
N ASN A 216 8.34 -2.39 11.54
CA ASN A 216 7.01 -2.79 11.94
C ASN A 216 6.28 -1.56 12.49
N THR A 217 5.21 -1.16 11.83
CA THR A 217 4.48 0.07 12.16
C THR A 217 3.91 0.06 13.59
N TRP A 218 3.41 -1.09 14.09
CA TRP A 218 2.90 -1.22 15.45
C TRP A 218 4.00 -1.02 16.49
N LEU A 219 5.16 -1.63 16.26
CA LEU A 219 6.31 -1.47 17.17
C LEU A 219 6.89 -0.06 17.13
N ILE A 220 6.82 0.62 15.98
CA ILE A 220 7.21 2.04 15.91
C ILE A 220 6.31 2.88 16.82
N PHE A 221 4.98 2.77 16.67
CA PHE A 221 4.06 3.53 17.53
C PHE A 221 4.21 3.16 19.01
N LEU A 222 4.40 1.87 19.32
CA LEU A 222 4.57 1.41 20.68
C LEU A 222 5.88 1.91 21.30
N SER A 223 7.00 1.80 20.60
CA SER A 223 8.33 2.19 21.12
C SER A 223 8.54 3.70 21.14
N THR A 224 8.02 4.46 20.16
CA THR A 224 8.25 5.91 20.06
C THR A 224 7.21 6.74 20.78
N GLY A 225 5.97 6.30 20.86
CA GLY A 225 4.87 7.05 21.46
C GLY A 225 4.16 6.31 22.61
N GLY A 226 4.69 5.16 23.03
CA GLY A 226 4.17 4.36 24.12
C GLY A 226 2.79 3.78 23.86
N ILE A 227 2.14 3.36 24.95
CA ILE A 227 0.80 2.73 24.87
C ILE A 227 -0.25 3.71 24.31
N LEU A 228 -0.10 5.02 24.55
CA LEU A 228 -1.05 6.01 24.04
C LEU A 228 -1.05 6.08 22.52
N ALA A 229 0.14 6.14 21.90
CA ALA A 229 0.25 6.14 20.43
C ALA A 229 -0.18 4.81 19.83
N PHE A 230 0.15 3.69 20.47
CA PHE A 230 -0.27 2.36 20.04
C PHE A 230 -1.80 2.23 20.04
N LEU A 231 -2.48 2.64 21.12
CA LEU A 231 -3.94 2.61 21.20
C LEU A 231 -4.57 3.57 20.18
N GLY A 232 -4.02 4.79 20.04
CA GLY A 232 -4.47 5.75 19.04
C GLY A 232 -4.34 5.23 17.61
N TYR A 233 -3.24 4.57 17.28
CA TYR A 233 -3.05 3.94 15.98
C TYR A 233 -4.07 2.82 15.73
N ASN A 234 -4.28 1.93 16.70
CA ASN A 234 -5.29 0.87 16.55
C ASN A 234 -6.72 1.43 16.43
N ALA A 235 -7.06 2.46 17.22
CA ALA A 235 -8.35 3.15 17.07
C ALA A 235 -8.51 3.77 15.69
N TYR A 236 -7.46 4.41 15.15
CA TYR A 236 -7.44 4.91 13.77
C TYR A 236 -7.70 3.80 12.76
N LEU A 237 -7.03 2.64 12.86
CA LEU A 237 -7.25 1.51 11.95
C LEU A 237 -8.68 0.99 11.99
N ILE A 238 -9.25 0.86 13.19
CA ILE A 238 -10.64 0.42 13.36
C ILE A 238 -11.60 1.43 12.73
N LEU A 239 -11.45 2.71 13.01
CA LEU A 239 -12.30 3.77 12.48
C LEU A 239 -12.20 3.85 10.95
N MET A 240 -11.00 3.75 10.37
CA MET A 240 -10.81 3.73 8.93
C MET A 240 -11.40 2.47 8.29
N GLY A 241 -11.21 1.31 8.92
CA GLY A 241 -11.85 0.07 8.47
C GLY A 241 -13.38 0.16 8.44
N MET A 242 -13.98 0.70 9.51
CA MET A 242 -15.44 0.95 9.58
C MET A 242 -15.87 1.97 8.51
N TYR A 243 -15.09 3.01 8.30
CA TYR A 243 -15.35 4.02 7.26
C TYR A 243 -15.36 3.38 5.86
N PHE A 244 -14.33 2.62 5.48
CA PHE A 244 -14.27 1.97 4.17
C PHE A 244 -15.35 0.91 4.02
N TRP A 245 -15.66 0.17 5.08
CA TRP A 245 -16.81 -0.74 5.09
C TRP A 245 -18.12 -0.03 4.77
N LYS A 246 -18.35 1.16 5.36
CA LYS A 246 -19.50 2.00 5.04
C LYS A 246 -19.48 2.48 3.59
N ARG A 247 -18.29 2.92 3.08
CA ARG A 247 -18.15 3.42 1.71
C ARG A 247 -18.46 2.36 0.66
N ILE A 248 -17.93 1.15 0.77
CA ILE A 248 -18.24 0.06 -0.16
C ILE A 248 -19.73 -0.37 -0.07
N ARG A 249 -20.43 -0.02 1.01
CA ARG A 249 -21.87 -0.25 1.13
C ARG A 249 -22.69 0.79 0.39
N ILE A 250 -22.28 2.02 0.39
CA ILE A 250 -22.95 3.14 -0.27
C ILE A 250 -22.61 3.15 -1.75
N TYR A 251 -21.32 3.00 -2.09
CA TYR A 251 -20.77 3.08 -3.45
C TYR A 251 -20.38 1.71 -3.99
N ALA A 252 -21.30 0.75 -3.90
CA ALA A 252 -21.04 -0.66 -4.20
C ALA A 252 -20.54 -0.93 -5.63
N LEU A 253 -20.88 -0.07 -6.59
CA LEU A 253 -20.48 -0.18 -8.01
C LEU A 253 -19.29 0.71 -8.37
N ASN A 254 -18.84 1.61 -7.48
CA ASN A 254 -17.71 2.47 -7.76
C ASN A 254 -16.40 1.72 -7.51
N PRO A 255 -15.53 1.55 -8.52
CA PRO A 255 -14.29 0.78 -8.39
C PRO A 255 -13.29 1.42 -7.41
N PHE A 256 -13.31 2.75 -7.24
CA PHE A 256 -12.39 3.44 -6.34
C PHE A 256 -12.68 3.14 -4.86
N SER A 257 -13.94 2.94 -4.47
CA SER A 257 -14.28 2.52 -3.10
C SER A 257 -13.66 1.16 -2.75
N TRP A 258 -13.67 0.22 -3.69
CA TRP A 258 -13.04 -1.10 -3.54
C TRP A 258 -11.52 -1.03 -3.58
N CYS A 259 -10.98 -0.19 -4.48
CA CYS A 259 -9.55 0.10 -4.53
C CYS A 259 -9.03 0.60 -3.18
N MET A 260 -9.71 1.57 -2.56
CA MET A 260 -9.26 2.14 -1.30
C MET A 260 -9.30 1.12 -0.14
N LEU A 261 -10.26 0.19 -0.16
CA LEU A 261 -10.25 -0.93 0.78
C LEU A 261 -9.01 -1.82 0.56
N ALA A 262 -8.66 -2.12 -0.69
CA ALA A 262 -7.46 -2.91 -1.00
C ALA A 262 -6.17 -2.20 -0.56
N VAL A 263 -6.04 -0.89 -0.84
CA VAL A 263 -4.92 -0.06 -0.39
C VAL A 263 -4.81 -0.05 1.14
N PHE A 264 -5.93 0.15 1.83
CA PHE A 264 -5.96 0.14 3.29
C PHE A 264 -5.49 -1.20 3.86
N LEU A 265 -6.02 -2.32 3.35
CA LEU A 265 -5.61 -3.66 3.78
C LEU A 265 -4.15 -3.95 3.46
N ALA A 266 -3.65 -3.54 2.27
CA ALA A 266 -2.24 -3.70 1.91
C ALA A 266 -1.32 -2.94 2.87
N PHE A 267 -1.67 -1.70 3.21
CA PHE A 267 -0.92 -0.88 4.18
C PHE A 267 -0.92 -1.47 5.59
N VAL A 268 -2.07 -1.99 6.05
CA VAL A 268 -2.17 -2.68 7.33
C VAL A 268 -1.27 -3.93 7.33
N LEU A 269 -1.40 -4.79 6.33
CA LEU A 269 -0.63 -6.04 6.25
C LEU A 269 0.88 -5.78 6.08
N ASN A 270 1.26 -4.85 5.20
CA ASN A 270 2.66 -4.51 5.00
C ASN A 270 3.26 -3.83 6.23
N GLY A 271 2.47 -3.07 6.98
CA GLY A 271 2.87 -2.46 8.25
C GLY A 271 3.32 -3.46 9.33
N LEU A 272 2.95 -4.74 9.23
CA LEU A 272 3.47 -5.80 10.08
C LEU A 272 4.95 -6.14 9.79
N LEU A 273 5.41 -5.82 8.58
CA LEU A 273 6.73 -6.21 8.08
C LEU A 273 7.63 -5.03 7.76
N ASP A 274 7.07 -3.82 7.66
CA ASP A 274 7.80 -2.60 7.39
C ASP A 274 7.05 -1.37 7.93
N GLU A 275 7.56 -0.16 7.69
CA GLU A 275 6.84 1.05 8.04
C GLU A 275 5.89 1.47 6.91
N THR A 276 4.65 1.76 7.24
CA THR A 276 3.65 2.27 6.30
C THR A 276 3.06 3.59 6.79
N PHE A 277 2.12 3.55 7.72
CA PHE A 277 1.47 4.75 8.26
C PHE A 277 2.39 5.63 9.12
N SER A 278 3.48 5.10 9.66
CA SER A 278 4.49 5.87 10.40
C SER A 278 5.41 6.67 9.46
N SER A 279 5.57 6.26 8.22
CA SER A 279 6.34 6.99 7.21
C SER A 279 5.56 8.17 6.65
N THR A 280 6.21 9.34 6.63
CA THR A 280 5.60 10.55 6.06
C THR A 280 5.31 10.41 4.55
N SER A 281 6.20 9.76 3.81
CA SER A 281 6.06 9.57 2.36
C SER A 281 4.92 8.62 2.02
N PHE A 282 4.85 7.48 2.69
CA PHE A 282 3.79 6.50 2.45
C PHE A 282 2.45 6.98 2.97
N GLY A 283 2.43 7.67 4.12
CA GLY A 283 1.22 8.31 4.62
C GLY A 283 0.65 9.33 3.63
N ARG A 284 1.50 10.16 2.99
CA ARG A 284 1.05 11.09 1.93
C ARG A 284 0.46 10.37 0.73
N LEU A 285 1.10 9.29 0.28
CA LEU A 285 0.63 8.49 -0.85
C LEU A 285 -0.71 7.81 -0.53
N TYR A 286 -0.88 7.28 0.68
CA TYR A 286 -2.14 6.73 1.15
C TYR A 286 -3.28 7.77 1.12
N TYR A 287 -3.03 8.98 1.65
CA TYR A 287 -4.03 10.04 1.64
C TYR A 287 -4.28 10.63 0.25
N LEU A 288 -3.31 10.56 -0.67
CA LEU A 288 -3.51 10.87 -2.08
C LEU A 288 -4.53 9.90 -2.70
N ALA A 289 -4.34 8.59 -2.51
CA ALA A 289 -5.28 7.57 -3.00
C ALA A 289 -6.68 7.75 -2.40
N PHE A 290 -6.74 8.11 -1.11
CA PHE A 290 -8.00 8.40 -0.44
C PHE A 290 -8.70 9.63 -1.04
N GLY A 291 -7.95 10.72 -1.32
CA GLY A 291 -8.48 11.91 -2.00
C GLY A 291 -9.01 11.62 -3.39
N ILE A 292 -8.28 10.82 -4.17
CA ILE A 292 -8.74 10.36 -5.50
C ILE A 292 -10.05 9.59 -5.38
N THR A 293 -10.14 8.68 -4.44
CA THR A 293 -11.36 7.89 -4.19
C THR A 293 -12.57 8.80 -3.91
N LEU A 294 -12.43 9.74 -2.97
CA LEU A 294 -13.52 10.65 -2.60
C LEU A 294 -13.92 11.57 -3.76
N LEU A 295 -12.95 12.01 -4.59
CA LEU A 295 -13.22 12.80 -5.78
C LEU A 295 -14.12 12.05 -6.77
N PHE A 296 -13.78 10.78 -7.07
CA PHE A 296 -14.54 9.98 -8.03
C PHE A 296 -15.93 9.63 -7.48
N GLU A 297 -16.06 9.29 -6.21
CA GLU A 297 -17.35 9.01 -5.56
C GLU A 297 -18.27 10.25 -5.59
N ARG A 298 -17.72 11.44 -5.31
CA ARG A 298 -18.49 12.69 -5.33
C ARG A 298 -19.07 12.98 -6.72
N TRP A 299 -18.22 12.99 -7.74
CA TRP A 299 -18.64 13.33 -9.10
C TRP A 299 -19.60 12.29 -9.69
N ASP A 300 -19.48 11.03 -9.35
CA ASP A 300 -20.47 10.02 -9.74
C ASP A 300 -21.83 10.26 -9.11
N THR A 301 -21.86 10.73 -7.84
CA THR A 301 -23.11 11.08 -7.15
C THR A 301 -23.78 12.26 -7.85
N LEU A 302 -23.04 13.35 -8.11
CA LEU A 302 -23.59 14.54 -8.77
C LEU A 302 -24.17 14.22 -10.16
N HIS A 303 -23.45 13.46 -10.99
CA HIS A 303 -23.95 13.04 -12.30
C HIS A 303 -25.17 12.11 -12.23
N SER A 304 -25.33 11.35 -11.15
CA SER A 304 -26.49 10.48 -10.95
C SER A 304 -27.73 11.28 -10.54
N GLU A 305 -27.55 12.39 -9.84
CA GLU A 305 -28.62 13.33 -9.45
C GLU A 305 -29.11 14.14 -10.64
N GLU A 306 -28.18 14.68 -11.46
CA GLU A 306 -28.53 15.41 -12.70
C GLU A 306 -29.34 14.59 -13.69
N LYS A 307 -29.13 13.28 -13.76
CA LYS A 307 -29.88 12.37 -14.65
C LYS A 307 -31.28 12.00 -14.12
N ARG A 308 -31.59 12.33 -12.87
CA ARG A 308 -32.89 12.06 -12.24
C ARG A 308 -33.85 13.22 -12.28
N VAL A 309 -33.35 14.42 -12.60
CA VAL A 309 -34.11 15.65 -12.86
C VAL A 309 -34.36 15.77 -14.36
#